data_966f2289199b52e9055ba65d686ebf0d
#
_entry.id   966f2289199b52e9055ba65d686ebf0d
#
_cell.length_a   1.000
_cell.length_b   1.000
_cell.length_c   1.000
_cell.angle_alpha   90.00
_cell.angle_beta   90.00
_cell.angle_gamma   90.00
#
_symmetry.space_group_name_H-M   'P 1'
#
loop_
_entity.id
_entity.type
_entity.pdbx_description
1 polymer ?
#
loop_
_entity_poly.entity_id
_entity_poly.type
_entity_poly.pdbx_seq_one_letter_code
_entity_poly.pdbx_strand_id
1 'polypeptide(L)'
;MITVDQIENTYLVSFFNTTKLNVLNSKEVETKLLPLVSNIESNLTLNLNGIKFVDSSGFEALLSLYKTAKISNSNLRLINLSEELVELIKLVELDQVFQLN
;
A
#
# COMPACT_ATOMS: atom_id res chain seq x y z
N MET A 1 2.12 13.95 -3.17
CA MET A 1 1.01 13.01 -3.28
C MET A 1 1.02 11.95 -2.17
N ILE A 2 2.12 11.79 -1.45
CA ILE A 2 2.25 10.89 -0.33
C ILE A 2 2.65 11.67 0.92
N THR A 3 1.94 11.44 2.04
CA THR A 3 2.36 11.92 3.35
C THR A 3 2.70 10.73 4.23
N VAL A 4 3.72 10.88 5.08
CA VAL A 4 4.16 9.84 6.00
C VAL A 4 4.24 10.43 7.40
N ASP A 5 3.45 9.88 8.30
CA ASP A 5 3.52 10.21 9.73
C ASP A 5 4.20 9.05 10.45
N GLN A 6 5.20 9.35 11.25
CA GLN A 6 5.97 8.33 11.94
C GLN A 6 5.92 8.53 13.44
N ILE A 7 5.63 7.43 14.15
CA ILE A 7 5.75 7.36 15.60
C ILE A 7 6.55 6.09 15.89
N GLU A 8 7.79 6.25 16.35
CA GLU A 8 8.72 5.14 16.57
C GLU A 8 8.89 4.32 15.29
N ASN A 9 8.58 3.03 15.29
CA ASN A 9 8.70 2.17 14.10
C ASN A 9 7.36 1.95 13.40
N THR A 10 6.38 2.81 13.67
CA THR A 10 5.06 2.75 13.04
C THR A 10 4.91 3.93 12.08
N TYR A 11 4.50 3.64 10.85
CA TYR A 11 4.32 4.63 9.80
C TYR A 11 2.87 4.60 9.33
N LEU A 12 2.25 5.79 9.28
CA LEU A 12 0.94 5.95 8.65
C LEU A 12 1.15 6.73 7.35
N VAL A 13 0.79 6.11 6.24
CA VAL A 13 0.94 6.69 4.91
C VAL A 13 -0.43 7.04 4.36
N SER A 14 -0.55 8.26 3.86
CA SER A 14 -1.78 8.75 3.24
C SER A 14 -1.47 9.36 1.89
N PHE A 15 -2.50 9.43 1.04
CA PHE A 15 -2.38 9.97 -0.31
C PHE A 15 -3.24 11.22 -0.43
N PHE A 16 -2.75 12.20 -1.19
CA PHE A 16 -3.50 13.42 -1.46
C PHE A 16 -3.37 13.79 -2.94
N ASN A 17 -4.38 14.47 -3.46
CA ASN A 17 -4.43 14.92 -4.86
C ASN A 17 -4.27 13.79 -5.87
N THR A 18 -4.73 12.59 -5.52
CA THR A 18 -4.77 11.47 -6.44
C THR A 18 -5.92 10.55 -6.04
N THR A 19 -6.56 9.95 -7.04
CA THR A 19 -7.61 8.96 -6.85
C THR A 19 -7.21 7.60 -7.41
N LYS A 20 -6.00 7.49 -7.94
CA LYS A 20 -5.53 6.29 -8.62
C LYS A 20 -4.09 5.96 -8.23
N LEU A 21 -3.80 4.67 -8.13
CA LEU A 21 -2.43 4.17 -8.15
C LEU A 21 -2.22 3.50 -9.50
N ASN A 22 -1.35 4.06 -10.32
CA ASN A 22 -1.19 3.62 -11.70
C ASN A 22 0.26 3.81 -12.18
N VAL A 23 0.48 3.60 -13.46
CA VAL A 23 1.81 3.66 -14.05
C VAL A 23 2.49 5.01 -13.82
N LEU A 24 1.72 6.09 -13.65
CA LEU A 24 2.29 7.43 -13.47
C LEU A 24 2.85 7.65 -12.07
N ASN A 25 2.36 6.96 -11.04
CA ASN A 25 2.78 7.18 -9.66
C ASN A 25 3.27 5.94 -8.92
N SER A 26 3.17 4.75 -9.51
CA SER A 26 3.57 3.51 -8.84
C SER A 26 5.05 3.50 -8.47
N LYS A 27 5.90 4.09 -9.32
CA LYS A 27 7.34 4.17 -9.05
C LYS A 27 7.62 5.03 -7.83
N GLU A 28 6.93 6.13 -7.70
CA GLU A 28 7.06 7.01 -6.52
C GLU A 28 6.62 6.28 -5.25
N VAL A 29 5.52 5.54 -5.32
CA VAL A 29 5.03 4.75 -4.20
C VAL A 29 6.11 3.76 -3.74
N GLU A 30 6.68 2.98 -4.65
CA GLU A 30 7.72 2.03 -4.31
C GLU A 30 8.95 2.74 -3.75
N THR A 31 9.43 3.77 -4.42
CA THR A 31 10.66 4.47 -4.03
C THR A 31 10.55 5.06 -2.63
N LYS A 32 9.39 5.61 -2.28
CA LYS A 32 9.21 6.24 -0.97
C LYS A 32 8.88 5.24 0.13
N LEU A 33 8.18 4.17 -0.18
CA LEU A 33 7.66 3.29 0.87
C LEU A 33 8.47 2.02 1.10
N LEU A 34 9.20 1.53 0.08
CA LEU A 34 10.06 0.36 0.27
C LEU A 34 11.06 0.52 1.42
N PRO A 35 11.75 1.66 1.57
CA PRO A 35 12.66 1.82 2.71
C PRO A 35 11.99 1.69 4.06
N LEU A 36 10.71 2.06 4.15
CA LEU A 36 9.97 2.00 5.42
C LEU A 36 9.66 0.56 5.83
N VAL A 37 9.24 -0.27 4.87
CA VAL A 37 8.95 -1.69 5.17
C VAL A 37 10.21 -2.53 5.22
N SER A 38 11.34 -2.01 4.76
CA SER A 38 12.62 -2.71 4.84
C SER A 38 13.24 -2.64 6.25
N ASN A 39 12.77 -1.73 7.09
CA ASN A 39 13.18 -1.67 8.48
C ASN A 39 12.62 -2.86 9.24
N ILE A 40 13.49 -3.57 9.94
CA ILE A 40 13.09 -4.77 10.68
C ILE A 40 12.01 -4.41 11.71
N GLU A 41 10.94 -5.22 11.72
CA GLU A 41 9.85 -5.11 12.70
C GLU A 41 9.12 -3.76 12.66
N SER A 42 9.10 -3.10 11.50
CA SER A 42 8.31 -1.87 11.34
C SER A 42 6.85 -2.22 11.06
N ASN A 43 5.98 -1.23 11.27
CA ASN A 43 4.56 -1.34 10.95
C ASN A 43 4.20 -0.23 9.99
N LEU A 44 3.74 -0.61 8.80
CA LEU A 44 3.32 0.34 7.77
C LEU A 44 1.83 0.19 7.53
N THR A 45 1.09 1.27 7.75
CA THR A 45 -0.33 1.33 7.45
C THR A 45 -0.55 2.25 6.27
N LEU A 46 -1.12 1.72 5.19
CA LEU A 46 -1.50 2.50 4.03
C LEU A 46 -2.96 2.87 4.13
N ASN A 47 -3.21 4.16 4.30
CA ASN A 47 -4.56 4.70 4.28
C ASN A 47 -4.94 4.98 2.83
N LEU A 48 -5.81 4.16 2.27
CA LEU A 48 -6.23 4.25 0.88
C LEU A 48 -7.48 5.09 0.69
N ASN A 49 -7.83 5.90 1.69
CA ASN A 49 -8.95 6.82 1.57
C ASN A 49 -8.75 7.73 0.35
N GLY A 50 -9.78 7.81 -0.48
CA GLY A 50 -9.72 8.61 -1.71
C GLY A 50 -9.18 7.88 -2.93
N ILE A 51 -8.53 6.73 -2.76
CA ILE A 51 -8.07 5.92 -3.89
C ILE A 51 -9.21 5.05 -4.36
N LYS A 52 -9.60 5.22 -5.62
CA LYS A 52 -10.74 4.53 -6.22
C LYS A 52 -10.34 3.49 -7.25
N PHE A 53 -9.11 3.56 -7.76
CA PHE A 53 -8.67 2.68 -8.82
C PHE A 53 -7.19 2.37 -8.67
N VAL A 54 -6.83 1.11 -8.94
CA VAL A 54 -5.44 0.64 -8.95
C VAL A 54 -5.29 -0.21 -10.21
N ASP A 55 -4.34 0.15 -11.07
CA ASP A 55 -4.05 -0.67 -12.26
C ASP A 55 -2.97 -1.71 -11.95
N SER A 56 -2.53 -2.45 -12.96
CA SER A 56 -1.52 -3.50 -12.77
C SER A 56 -0.21 -2.95 -12.19
N SER A 57 0.22 -1.75 -12.60
CA SER A 57 1.43 -1.13 -12.07
C SER A 57 1.26 -0.78 -10.60
N GLY A 58 0.08 -0.27 -10.23
CA GLY A 58 -0.24 0.01 -8.83
C GLY A 58 -0.26 -1.25 -7.98
N PHE A 59 -0.86 -2.33 -8.48
CA PHE A 59 -0.85 -3.60 -7.77
C PHE A 59 0.55 -4.18 -7.63
N GLU A 60 1.39 -4.04 -8.64
CA GLU A 60 2.79 -4.47 -8.55
C GLU A 60 3.53 -3.73 -7.44
N ALA A 61 3.29 -2.42 -7.32
CA ALA A 61 3.90 -1.62 -6.26
C ALA A 61 3.45 -2.12 -4.87
N LEU A 62 2.14 -2.35 -4.69
CA LEU A 62 1.61 -2.86 -3.43
C LEU A 62 2.16 -4.25 -3.12
N LEU A 63 2.27 -5.11 -4.12
CA LEU A 63 2.84 -6.44 -3.94
C LEU A 63 4.31 -6.39 -3.56
N SER A 64 5.08 -5.47 -4.15
CA SER A 64 6.48 -5.27 -3.78
C SER A 64 6.62 -4.88 -2.31
N LEU A 65 5.77 -3.98 -1.84
CA LEU A 65 5.74 -3.59 -0.43
C LEU A 65 5.42 -4.79 0.46
N TYR A 66 4.43 -5.57 0.08
CA TYR A 66 4.01 -6.73 0.86
C TYR A 66 5.13 -7.78 0.95
N LYS A 67 5.77 -8.09 -0.17
CA LYS A 67 6.87 -9.07 -0.20
C LYS A 67 8.05 -8.60 0.63
N THR A 68 8.41 -7.32 0.52
CA THR A 68 9.50 -6.74 1.30
C THR A 68 9.18 -6.77 2.79
N ALA A 69 7.95 -6.45 3.16
CA ALA A 69 7.52 -6.51 4.56
C ALA A 69 7.68 -7.91 5.13
N LYS A 70 7.32 -8.93 4.36
CA LYS A 70 7.47 -10.33 4.81
C LYS A 70 8.93 -10.70 5.04
N ILE A 71 9.80 -10.32 4.12
CA ILE A 71 11.24 -10.60 4.24
C ILE A 71 11.84 -9.91 5.45
N SER A 72 11.38 -8.70 5.74
CA SER A 72 11.90 -7.87 6.84
C SER A 72 11.19 -8.14 8.17
N ASN A 73 10.26 -9.09 8.21
CA ASN A 73 9.44 -9.36 9.39
C ASN A 73 8.69 -8.09 9.85
N SER A 74 8.22 -7.31 8.87
CA SER A 74 7.44 -6.09 9.10
C SER A 74 5.98 -6.35 8.79
N ASN A 75 5.10 -5.46 9.25
CA ASN A 75 3.67 -5.56 8.98
C ASN A 75 3.24 -4.50 7.98
N LEU A 76 2.42 -4.90 7.02
CA LEU A 76 1.78 -4.00 6.08
C LEU A 76 0.27 -4.16 6.21
N ARG A 77 -0.42 -3.05 6.44
CA ARG A 77 -1.89 -3.03 6.52
C ARG A 77 -2.45 -2.02 5.55
N LEU A 78 -3.56 -2.38 4.92
CA LEU A 78 -4.33 -1.48 4.06
C LEU A 78 -5.61 -1.12 4.81
N ILE A 79 -5.92 0.17 4.93
CA ILE A 79 -7.12 0.63 5.61
C ILE A 79 -7.90 1.60 4.72
N ASN A 80 -9.18 1.76 5.03
CA ASN A 80 -10.09 2.71 4.37
C ASN A 80 -10.22 2.47 2.86
N LEU A 81 -10.34 1.19 2.49
CA LEU A 81 -10.56 0.82 1.10
C LEU A 81 -12.00 1.12 0.70
N SER A 82 -12.18 1.74 -0.47
CA SER A 82 -13.52 1.93 -1.04
C SER A 82 -14.11 0.59 -1.46
N GLU A 83 -15.43 0.53 -1.59
CA GLU A 83 -16.09 -0.67 -2.09
C GLU A 83 -15.59 -1.05 -3.48
N GLU A 84 -15.38 -0.05 -4.34
CA GLU A 84 -14.86 -0.26 -5.68
C GLU A 84 -13.48 -0.90 -5.65
N LEU A 85 -12.61 -0.43 -4.74
CA LEU A 85 -11.26 -0.97 -4.62
C LEU A 85 -11.27 -2.38 -4.06
N VAL A 86 -12.11 -2.66 -3.07
CA VAL A 86 -12.26 -4.03 -2.54
C VAL A 86 -12.72 -4.99 -3.65
N GLU A 87 -13.70 -4.58 -4.45
CA GLU A 87 -14.18 -5.40 -5.55
C GLU A 87 -13.09 -5.65 -6.59
N LEU A 88 -12.28 -4.62 -6.88
CA LEU A 88 -11.19 -4.75 -7.83
C LEU A 88 -10.12 -5.70 -7.31
N ILE A 89 -9.78 -5.61 -6.02
CA ILE A 89 -8.80 -6.51 -5.39
C ILE A 89 -9.28 -7.96 -5.45
N LYS A 90 -10.57 -8.19 -5.19
CA LYS A 90 -11.15 -9.53 -5.29
C LYS A 90 -11.14 -10.04 -6.71
N LEU A 91 -11.42 -9.17 -7.67
CA LEU A 91 -11.45 -9.53 -9.09
C LEU A 91 -10.09 -10.02 -9.58
N VAL A 92 -9.00 -9.42 -9.09
CA VAL A 92 -7.64 -9.84 -9.44
C VAL A 92 -7.07 -10.88 -8.45
N GLU A 93 -7.92 -11.37 -7.54
CA GLU A 93 -7.61 -12.46 -6.61
C GLU A 93 -6.46 -12.16 -5.65
N LEU A 94 -6.37 -10.88 -5.21
CA LEU A 94 -5.36 -10.44 -4.24
C LEU A 94 -5.93 -10.22 -2.84
N ASP A 95 -7.21 -10.51 -2.63
CA ASP A 95 -7.85 -10.30 -1.34
C ASP A 95 -7.23 -11.13 -0.22
N GLN A 96 -6.77 -12.33 -0.51
CA GLN A 96 -6.09 -13.17 0.46
C GLN A 96 -4.68 -12.65 0.75
N VAL A 97 -3.98 -12.17 -0.28
CA VAL A 97 -2.63 -11.63 -0.13
C VAL A 97 -2.64 -10.40 0.79
N PHE A 98 -3.60 -9.51 0.61
CA PHE A 98 -3.73 -8.31 1.43
C PHE A 98 -4.58 -8.53 2.68
N GLN A 99 -5.03 -9.76 2.94
CA GLN A 99 -5.80 -10.14 4.11
C GLN A 99 -7.11 -9.37 4.25
N LEU A 100 -7.77 -9.18 3.13
CA LEU A 100 -9.12 -8.60 3.11
C LEU A 100 -10.14 -9.72 3.31
N ASN A 101 -10.96 -9.60 4.29
CA ASN A 101 -12.01 -10.59 4.58
C ASN A 101 -13.38 -10.03 4.28
#